data_8cc6f300d0c27ab695742ccaf349a8e8
#
_entry.id   8cc6f300d0c27ab695742ccaf349a8e8
#
_cell.length_a   1.000
_cell.length_b   1.000
_cell.length_c   1.000
_cell.angle_alpha   90.00
_cell.angle_beta   90.00
_cell.angle_gamma   90.00
#
_symmetry.space_group_name_H-M   'P 1'
#
loop_
_entity.id
_entity.type
_entity.pdbx_description
1 polymer ?
#
loop_
_entity_poly.entity_id
_entity_poly.type
_entity_poly.pdbx_seq_one_letter_code
_entity_poly.pdbx_strand_id
1 'polypeptide(L)'
;ASGQGLTLLSGPANAGKVALLLERYLGTLERDPLLIVPHGSDVERIERELLARRGALLSGDIGTFDDLFARIARDGGSARPIVTDAQRQLIIRTAVSATSLNGFGASARFSGFADALGGALAELESGLVDPGDLRGDLSLLYASYRAELERLDRLPAKLPALIQRPDAKR
;
A
#
# COMPACT_ATOMS: atom_id res chain seq x y z
N ALA A 1 33.55 0.87 8.96
CA ALA A 1 32.57 1.83 9.45
C ALA A 1 31.62 2.15 8.31
N SER A 2 30.44 1.55 8.32
CA SER A 2 29.38 1.81 7.33
C SER A 2 28.82 3.20 7.63
N GLY A 3 29.22 4.19 6.83
CA GLY A 3 28.69 5.55 6.94
C GLY A 3 27.20 5.54 6.69
N GLN A 4 26.42 5.77 7.72
CA GLN A 4 25.00 6.12 7.58
C GLN A 4 24.97 7.51 6.95
N GLY A 5 24.64 7.58 5.67
CA GLY A 5 24.56 8.84 4.93
C GLY A 5 23.50 8.79 3.85
N LEU A 6 22.81 9.91 3.67
CA LEU A 6 21.91 10.12 2.53
C LEU A 6 22.70 10.65 1.35
N THR A 7 22.55 10.02 0.18
CA THR A 7 23.11 10.53 -1.08
C THR A 7 21.96 10.95 -1.99
N LEU A 8 21.93 12.24 -2.35
CA LEU A 8 20.94 12.78 -3.30
C LEU A 8 21.56 12.85 -4.69
N LEU A 9 20.93 12.24 -5.70
CA LEU A 9 21.26 12.35 -7.10
C LEU A 9 20.29 13.30 -7.79
N SER A 10 20.78 14.48 -8.18
CA SER A 10 20.01 15.50 -8.88
C SER A 10 20.54 15.70 -10.30
N GLY A 11 19.66 16.04 -11.22
CA GLY A 11 20.03 16.32 -12.62
C GLY A 11 18.81 16.32 -13.55
N PRO A 12 18.96 16.76 -14.81
CA PRO A 12 17.86 16.80 -15.78
C PRO A 12 17.30 15.41 -16.08
N ALA A 13 16.13 15.35 -16.72
CA ALA A 13 15.57 14.10 -17.21
C ALA A 13 16.57 13.42 -18.17
N ASN A 14 16.58 12.09 -18.18
CA ASN A 14 17.45 11.26 -19.03
C ASN A 14 18.98 11.44 -18.83
N ALA A 15 19.41 12.03 -17.72
CA ALA A 15 20.85 12.18 -17.38
C ALA A 15 21.49 10.89 -16.82
N GLY A 16 20.90 9.72 -17.02
CA GLY A 16 21.47 8.44 -16.58
C GLY A 16 21.37 8.13 -15.08
N LYS A 17 20.59 8.91 -14.30
CA LYS A 17 20.45 8.69 -12.85
C LYS A 17 19.97 7.28 -12.50
N VAL A 18 18.99 6.76 -13.25
CA VAL A 18 18.48 5.40 -13.04
C VAL A 18 19.56 4.37 -13.32
N ALA A 19 20.30 4.49 -14.42
CA ALA A 19 21.39 3.58 -14.75
C ALA A 19 22.44 3.52 -13.62
N LEU A 20 22.82 4.67 -13.08
CA LEU A 20 23.77 4.76 -11.95
C LEU A 20 23.21 4.11 -10.68
N LEU A 21 21.91 4.28 -10.40
CA LEU A 21 21.28 3.62 -9.24
C LEU A 21 21.25 2.10 -9.39
N LEU A 22 20.94 1.58 -10.60
CA LEU A 22 20.95 0.17 -10.89
C LEU A 22 22.35 -0.44 -10.80
N GLU A 23 23.39 0.27 -11.26
CA GLU A 23 24.78 -0.16 -11.09
C GLU A 23 25.17 -0.24 -9.62
N ARG A 24 24.81 0.76 -8.80
CA ARG A 24 25.06 0.74 -7.37
C ARG A 24 24.32 -0.42 -6.68
N TYR A 25 23.06 -0.65 -7.04
CA TYR A 25 22.27 -1.76 -6.55
C TYR A 25 22.96 -3.10 -6.86
N LEU A 26 23.36 -3.33 -8.11
CA LEU A 26 24.08 -4.54 -8.51
C LEU A 26 25.44 -4.70 -7.81
N GLY A 27 26.14 -3.59 -7.54
CA GLY A 27 27.39 -3.59 -6.82
C GLY A 27 27.29 -3.86 -5.31
N THR A 28 26.08 -3.87 -4.77
CA THR A 28 25.81 -4.07 -3.33
C THR A 28 24.98 -5.29 -3.00
N LEU A 29 24.76 -6.19 -3.95
CA LEU A 29 23.93 -7.40 -3.77
C LEU A 29 24.33 -8.25 -2.57
N GLU A 30 25.61 -8.33 -2.24
CA GLU A 30 26.13 -9.04 -1.06
C GLU A 30 25.59 -8.52 0.29
N ARG A 31 25.04 -7.30 0.28
CA ARG A 31 24.46 -6.65 1.47
C ARG A 31 22.93 -6.69 1.50
N ASP A 32 22.32 -7.46 0.62
CA ASP A 32 20.87 -7.58 0.49
C ASP A 32 20.16 -6.21 0.33
N PRO A 33 20.52 -5.42 -0.71
CA PRO A 33 19.98 -4.07 -0.88
C PRO A 33 18.50 -4.09 -1.21
N LEU A 34 17.79 -3.03 -0.81
CA LEU A 34 16.41 -2.79 -1.19
C LEU A 34 16.35 -1.61 -2.19
N LEU A 35 15.78 -1.85 -3.37
CA LEU A 35 15.51 -0.83 -4.37
C LEU A 35 14.03 -0.45 -4.33
N ILE A 36 13.74 0.81 -4.00
CA ILE A 36 12.37 1.32 -3.97
C ILE A 36 12.08 2.06 -5.27
N VAL A 37 10.93 1.72 -5.87
CA VAL A 37 10.40 2.33 -7.08
C VAL A 37 9.03 2.97 -6.82
N PRO A 38 8.62 3.97 -7.62
CA PRO A 38 7.36 4.69 -7.37
C PRO A 38 6.11 3.81 -7.52
N HIS A 39 6.09 2.90 -8.50
CA HIS A 39 4.89 2.14 -8.85
C HIS A 39 5.20 0.64 -9.05
N GLY A 40 4.23 -0.22 -8.81
CA GLY A 40 4.36 -1.68 -8.99
C GLY A 40 4.74 -2.07 -10.43
N SER A 41 4.25 -1.35 -11.45
CA SER A 41 4.65 -1.56 -12.85
C SER A 41 6.15 -1.29 -13.12
N ASP A 42 6.78 -0.46 -12.30
CA ASP A 42 8.21 -0.21 -12.39
C ASP A 42 9.04 -1.37 -11.85
N VAL A 43 8.51 -2.12 -10.86
CA VAL A 43 9.18 -3.32 -10.31
C VAL A 43 9.49 -4.31 -11.42
N GLU A 44 8.49 -4.75 -12.16
CA GLU A 44 8.66 -5.72 -13.26
C GLU A 44 9.60 -5.20 -14.37
N ARG A 45 9.54 -3.91 -14.68
CA ARG A 45 10.41 -3.29 -15.66
C ARG A 45 11.86 -3.30 -15.21
N ILE A 46 12.12 -2.93 -13.97
CA ILE A 46 13.47 -2.90 -13.39
C ILE A 46 14.02 -4.32 -13.21
N GLU A 47 13.22 -5.27 -12.75
CA GLU A 47 13.64 -6.68 -12.66
C GLU A 47 14.10 -7.21 -14.00
N ARG A 48 13.34 -6.99 -15.07
CA ARG A 48 13.73 -7.40 -16.43
C ARG A 48 15.03 -6.74 -16.91
N GLU A 49 15.22 -5.45 -16.59
CA GLU A 49 16.44 -4.73 -16.94
C GLU A 49 17.66 -5.27 -16.18
N LEU A 50 17.52 -5.57 -14.89
CA LEU A 50 18.59 -6.13 -14.05
C LEU A 50 18.95 -7.56 -14.48
N LEU A 51 17.94 -8.39 -14.77
CA LEU A 51 18.13 -9.76 -15.28
C LEU A 51 18.85 -9.75 -16.65
N ALA A 52 18.51 -8.80 -17.52
CA ALA A 52 19.22 -8.64 -18.79
C ALA A 52 20.72 -8.31 -18.63
N ARG A 53 21.08 -7.62 -17.53
CA ARG A 53 22.47 -7.23 -17.24
C ARG A 53 23.28 -8.31 -16.52
N ARG A 54 22.63 -9.13 -15.67
CA ARG A 54 23.31 -10.10 -14.78
C ARG A 54 22.90 -11.55 -15.00
N GLY A 55 21.85 -11.83 -15.76
CA GLY A 55 21.32 -13.17 -15.99
C GLY A 55 20.54 -13.77 -14.82
N ALA A 56 20.92 -13.48 -13.57
CA ALA A 56 20.19 -13.89 -12.36
C ALA A 56 20.41 -12.89 -11.23
N LEU A 57 19.38 -12.70 -10.41
CA LEU A 57 19.43 -11.94 -9.15
C LEU A 57 19.19 -12.94 -8.01
N LEU A 58 20.21 -13.20 -7.20
CA LEU A 58 20.16 -14.17 -6.11
C LEU A 58 19.95 -13.52 -4.73
N SER A 59 19.98 -12.20 -4.66
CA SER A 59 19.80 -11.40 -3.45
C SER A 59 19.34 -9.99 -3.81
N GLY A 60 18.90 -9.25 -2.80
CA GLY A 60 18.32 -7.92 -2.94
C GLY A 60 16.84 -7.97 -3.29
N ASP A 61 16.11 -6.97 -2.83
CA ASP A 61 14.68 -6.81 -3.07
C ASP A 61 14.40 -5.59 -3.92
N ILE A 62 13.33 -5.64 -4.72
CA ILE A 62 12.79 -4.52 -5.46
C ILE A 62 11.32 -4.38 -5.07
N GLY A 63 10.90 -3.19 -4.66
CA GLY A 63 9.53 -2.98 -4.22
C GLY A 63 9.14 -1.51 -4.24
N THR A 64 7.93 -1.24 -3.84
CA THR A 64 7.37 0.10 -3.63
C THR A 64 7.58 0.55 -2.18
N PHE A 65 7.21 1.79 -1.86
CA PHE A 65 7.15 2.23 -0.48
C PHE A 65 6.15 1.44 0.36
N ASP A 66 5.04 1.00 -0.22
CA ASP A 66 4.04 0.18 0.49
C ASP A 66 4.65 -1.18 0.88
N ASP A 67 5.44 -1.79 0.00
CA ASP A 67 6.17 -3.03 0.30
C ASP A 67 7.18 -2.83 1.43
N LEU A 68 7.92 -1.71 1.41
CA LEU A 68 8.84 -1.34 2.49
C LEU A 68 8.12 -1.18 3.83
N PHE A 69 7.01 -0.45 3.85
CA PHE A 69 6.24 -0.25 5.09
C PHE A 69 5.63 -1.55 5.60
N ALA A 70 5.13 -2.41 4.70
CA ALA A 70 4.63 -3.74 5.05
C ALA A 70 5.75 -4.62 5.66
N ARG A 71 6.97 -4.54 5.14
CA ARG A 71 8.14 -5.23 5.68
C ARG A 71 8.49 -4.71 7.07
N ILE A 72 8.60 -3.39 7.25
CA ILE A 72 8.89 -2.77 8.54
C ILE A 72 7.84 -3.15 9.60
N ALA A 73 6.55 -3.10 9.24
CA ALA A 73 5.46 -3.47 10.15
C ALA A 73 5.56 -4.94 10.57
N ARG A 74 5.90 -5.82 9.65
CA ARG A 74 6.07 -7.26 9.89
C ARG A 74 7.26 -7.54 10.81
N ASP A 75 8.41 -6.93 10.51
CA ASP A 75 9.65 -7.11 11.28
C ASP A 75 9.52 -6.49 12.68
N GLY A 76 8.76 -5.40 12.82
CA GLY A 76 8.43 -4.77 14.10
C GLY A 76 7.39 -5.49 14.95
N GLY A 77 6.89 -6.67 14.52
CA GLY A 77 5.86 -7.43 15.22
C GLY A 77 4.48 -6.76 15.22
N SER A 78 4.29 -5.67 14.48
CA SER A 78 3.05 -4.92 14.33
C SER A 78 2.34 -5.24 13.01
N ALA A 79 2.54 -6.45 12.49
CA ALA A 79 1.94 -6.87 11.23
C ALA A 79 0.41 -6.90 11.35
N ARG A 80 -0.22 -5.75 11.10
CA ARG A 80 -1.65 -5.69 10.82
C ARG A 80 -1.90 -6.31 9.45
N PRO A 81 -2.97 -7.07 9.27
CA PRO A 81 -3.29 -7.61 7.96
C PRO A 81 -3.51 -6.44 6.98
N ILE A 82 -2.77 -6.47 5.87
CA ILE A 82 -2.95 -5.47 4.81
C ILE A 82 -4.31 -5.71 4.18
N VAL A 83 -5.17 -4.71 4.26
CA VAL A 83 -6.50 -4.76 3.66
C VAL A 83 -6.34 -4.65 2.14
N THR A 84 -6.82 -5.66 1.40
CA THR A 84 -6.83 -5.62 -0.06
C THR A 84 -7.82 -4.57 -0.58
N ASP A 85 -7.67 -4.13 -1.85
CA ASP A 85 -8.58 -3.15 -2.46
C ASP A 85 -10.05 -3.61 -2.40
N ALA A 86 -10.30 -4.91 -2.64
CA ALA A 86 -11.65 -5.48 -2.55
C ALA A 86 -12.22 -5.41 -1.13
N GLN A 87 -11.40 -5.69 -0.12
CA GLN A 87 -11.78 -5.56 1.28
C GLN A 87 -12.01 -4.09 1.66
N ARG A 88 -11.14 -3.20 1.21
CA ARG A 88 -11.28 -1.75 1.41
C ARG A 88 -12.61 -1.25 0.85
N GLN A 89 -12.97 -1.64 -0.37
CA GLN A 89 -14.24 -1.28 -0.98
C GLN A 89 -15.45 -1.79 -0.17
N LEU A 90 -15.36 -3.00 0.36
CA LEU A 90 -16.41 -3.55 1.21
C LEU A 90 -16.57 -2.75 2.52
N ILE A 91 -15.46 -2.41 3.17
CA ILE A 91 -15.43 -1.60 4.39
C ILE A 91 -16.04 -0.22 4.13
N ILE A 92 -15.69 0.42 3.01
CA ILE A 92 -16.23 1.73 2.62
C ILE A 92 -17.76 1.64 2.45
N ARG A 93 -18.25 0.63 1.74
CA ARG A 93 -19.70 0.42 1.55
C ARG A 93 -20.41 0.19 2.88
N THR A 94 -19.79 -0.56 3.80
CA THR A 94 -20.33 -0.77 5.16
C THR A 94 -20.39 0.55 5.92
N ALA A 95 -19.32 1.35 5.88
CA ALA A 95 -19.28 2.66 6.52
C ALA A 95 -20.37 3.62 5.95
N VAL A 96 -20.53 3.63 4.64
CA VAL A 96 -21.58 4.44 3.97
C VAL A 96 -22.99 4.00 4.41
N SER A 97 -23.26 2.69 4.47
CA SER A 97 -24.56 2.17 4.86
C SER A 97 -24.88 2.37 6.34
N ALA A 98 -23.86 2.42 7.20
CA ALA A 98 -24.00 2.62 8.64
C ALA A 98 -24.09 4.09 9.05
N THR A 99 -23.78 5.03 8.14
CA THR A 99 -23.72 6.47 8.47
C THR A 99 -24.94 7.20 7.95
N SER A 100 -25.59 7.98 8.82
CA SER A 100 -26.69 8.89 8.41
C SER A 100 -26.08 10.12 7.72
N LEU A 101 -26.27 10.20 6.42
CA LEU A 101 -25.70 11.26 5.57
C LEU A 101 -26.70 12.37 5.33
N ASN A 102 -26.27 13.61 5.48
CA ASN A 102 -27.07 14.80 5.18
C ASN A 102 -26.73 15.39 3.80
N GLY A 103 -25.47 15.82 3.62
CA GLY A 103 -25.01 16.44 2.37
C GLY A 103 -24.75 15.43 1.26
N PHE A 104 -24.18 14.26 1.58
CA PHE A 104 -23.86 13.22 0.59
C PHE A 104 -24.98 12.21 0.36
N GLY A 105 -26.11 12.32 1.06
CA GLY A 105 -27.20 11.32 0.98
C GLY A 105 -27.73 11.05 -0.42
N ALA A 106 -27.80 12.07 -1.28
CA ALA A 106 -28.19 11.91 -2.69
C ALA A 106 -27.08 11.22 -3.51
N SER A 107 -25.83 11.60 -3.28
CA SER A 107 -24.66 11.07 -4.01
C SER A 107 -24.33 9.63 -3.62
N ALA A 108 -24.58 9.24 -2.38
CA ALA A 108 -24.30 7.89 -1.85
C ALA A 108 -25.10 6.78 -2.56
N ARG A 109 -26.14 7.13 -3.32
CA ARG A 109 -26.94 6.18 -4.11
C ARG A 109 -26.25 5.73 -5.40
N PHE A 110 -25.26 6.46 -5.87
CA PHE A 110 -24.55 6.13 -7.11
C PHE A 110 -23.40 5.15 -6.86
N SER A 111 -23.22 4.23 -7.78
CA SER A 111 -22.19 3.17 -7.68
C SER A 111 -20.76 3.71 -7.57
N GLY A 112 -20.46 4.85 -8.23
CA GLY A 112 -19.15 5.49 -8.18
C GLY A 112 -18.85 6.26 -6.89
N PHE A 113 -19.84 6.43 -5.99
CA PHE A 113 -19.62 7.16 -4.75
C PHE A 113 -18.59 6.49 -3.84
N ALA A 114 -18.66 5.14 -3.70
CA ALA A 114 -17.73 4.39 -2.87
C ALA A 114 -16.27 4.47 -3.41
N ASP A 115 -16.11 4.49 -4.74
CA ASP A 115 -14.80 4.62 -5.37
C ASP A 115 -14.22 6.02 -5.14
N ALA A 116 -15.04 7.08 -5.35
CA ALA A 116 -14.63 8.45 -5.09
C ALA A 116 -14.29 8.68 -3.60
N LEU A 117 -15.10 8.13 -2.69
CA LEU A 117 -14.85 8.17 -1.26
C LEU A 117 -13.54 7.44 -0.92
N GLY A 118 -13.28 6.29 -1.53
CA GLY A 118 -12.04 5.52 -1.34
C GLY A 118 -10.80 6.34 -1.69
N GLY A 119 -10.81 7.08 -2.79
CA GLY A 119 -9.75 8.01 -3.15
C GLY A 119 -9.56 9.13 -2.12
N ALA A 120 -10.66 9.77 -1.71
CA ALA A 120 -10.61 10.83 -0.69
C ALA A 120 -10.08 10.31 0.67
N LEU A 121 -10.51 9.12 1.10
CA LEU A 121 -10.02 8.50 2.34
C LEU A 121 -8.52 8.18 2.26
N ALA A 122 -8.03 7.70 1.11
CA ALA A 122 -6.61 7.44 0.92
C ALA A 122 -5.75 8.72 1.01
N GLU A 123 -6.24 9.83 0.47
CA GLU A 123 -5.59 11.14 0.60
C GLU A 123 -5.56 11.62 2.07
N LEU A 124 -6.66 11.46 2.79
CA LEU A 124 -6.74 11.82 4.22
C LEU A 124 -5.79 10.97 5.08
N GLU A 125 -5.71 9.66 4.82
CA GLU A 125 -4.78 8.75 5.48
C GLU A 125 -3.32 9.15 5.19
N SER A 126 -3.00 9.44 3.94
CA SER A 126 -1.65 9.87 3.53
C SER A 126 -1.26 11.22 4.14
N GLY A 127 -2.25 12.11 4.31
CA GLY A 127 -2.08 13.40 4.97
C GLY A 127 -2.07 13.32 6.49
N LEU A 128 -2.23 12.13 7.09
CA LEU A 128 -2.34 11.91 8.53
C LEU A 128 -3.44 12.77 9.19
N VAL A 129 -4.52 13.03 8.46
CA VAL A 129 -5.66 13.83 8.93
C VAL A 129 -6.48 13.02 9.93
N ASP A 130 -6.84 13.63 11.05
CA ASP A 130 -7.75 12.99 12.01
C ASP A 130 -9.22 13.26 11.61
N PRO A 131 -10.14 12.28 11.77
CA PRO A 131 -11.56 12.52 11.52
C PRO A 131 -12.15 13.71 12.29
N GLY A 132 -11.60 14.03 13.48
CA GLY A 132 -12.01 15.18 14.29
C GLY A 132 -11.67 16.54 13.69
N ASP A 133 -10.71 16.60 12.78
CA ASP A 133 -10.31 17.83 12.07
C ASP A 133 -11.24 18.15 10.89
N LEU A 134 -12.09 17.19 10.50
CA LEU A 134 -13.04 17.30 9.40
C LEU A 134 -14.43 17.73 9.91
N ARG A 135 -15.29 18.16 8.98
CA ARG A 135 -16.67 18.57 9.28
C ARG A 135 -17.67 17.84 8.38
N GLY A 136 -18.90 17.73 8.86
CA GLY A 136 -20.01 17.18 8.11
C GLY A 136 -19.88 15.70 7.81
N ASP A 137 -20.48 15.25 6.73
CA ASP A 137 -20.56 13.82 6.37
C ASP A 137 -19.19 13.16 6.16
N LEU A 138 -18.19 13.90 5.69
CA LEU A 138 -16.86 13.35 5.48
C LEU A 138 -16.18 12.94 6.80
N SER A 139 -16.33 13.75 7.84
CA SER A 139 -15.87 13.40 9.20
C SER A 139 -16.53 12.10 9.70
N LEU A 140 -17.86 11.99 9.55
CA LEU A 140 -18.62 10.82 9.99
C LEU A 140 -18.23 9.57 9.20
N LEU A 141 -18.11 9.69 7.89
CA LEU A 141 -17.71 8.58 7.01
C LEU A 141 -16.29 8.11 7.32
N TYR A 142 -15.35 9.04 7.51
CA TYR A 142 -13.98 8.68 7.83
C TYR A 142 -13.85 8.04 9.21
N ALA A 143 -14.56 8.56 10.22
CA ALA A 143 -14.63 7.94 11.54
C ALA A 143 -15.24 6.53 11.50
N SER A 144 -16.34 6.34 10.75
CA SER A 144 -16.98 5.04 10.55
C SER A 144 -16.05 4.05 9.84
N TYR A 145 -15.36 4.49 8.79
CA TYR A 145 -14.39 3.68 8.07
C TYR A 145 -13.23 3.22 8.98
N ARG A 146 -12.65 4.12 9.78
CA ARG A 146 -11.58 3.77 10.73
C ARG A 146 -12.05 2.81 11.80
N ALA A 147 -13.27 2.99 12.32
CA ALA A 147 -13.87 2.08 13.30
C ALA A 147 -14.06 0.66 12.73
N GLU A 148 -14.46 0.53 11.46
CA GLU A 148 -14.56 -0.77 10.79
C GLU A 148 -13.20 -1.43 10.58
N LEU A 149 -12.16 -0.67 10.23
CA LEU A 149 -10.78 -1.18 10.16
C LEU A 149 -10.31 -1.71 11.52
N GLU A 150 -10.51 -0.95 12.60
CA GLU A 150 -10.16 -1.39 13.95
C GLU A 150 -10.94 -2.63 14.39
N ARG A 151 -12.20 -2.75 13.99
CA ARG A 151 -13.01 -3.93 14.27
C ARG A 151 -12.44 -5.17 13.58
N LEU A 152 -11.95 -5.04 12.36
CA LEU A 152 -11.31 -6.12 11.61
C LEU A 152 -9.96 -6.52 12.22
N ASP A 153 -9.17 -5.57 12.69
CA ASP A 153 -7.92 -5.85 13.40
C ASP A 153 -8.12 -6.66 14.69
N ARG A 154 -9.28 -6.54 15.34
CA ARG A 154 -9.62 -7.27 16.54
C ARG A 154 -10.20 -8.68 16.31
N LEU A 155 -10.52 -9.02 15.05
CA LEU A 155 -10.98 -10.36 14.73
C LEU A 155 -9.79 -11.34 14.81
N PRO A 156 -9.92 -12.46 15.54
CA PRO A 156 -8.85 -13.43 15.65
C PRO A 156 -8.52 -14.01 14.26
N ALA A 157 -7.23 -14.20 14.00
CA ALA A 157 -6.66 -14.67 12.73
C ALA A 157 -7.18 -16.06 12.25
N LYS A 158 -8.17 -16.64 12.90
CA LYS A 158 -8.79 -17.93 12.56
C LYS A 158 -9.80 -17.89 11.41
N LEU A 159 -10.14 -16.71 10.88
CA LEU A 159 -11.07 -16.60 9.74
C LEU A 159 -10.50 -16.95 8.35
N PRO A 160 -9.18 -16.93 8.07
CA PRO A 160 -8.68 -17.34 6.76
C PRO A 160 -8.90 -18.81 6.41
N ALA A 161 -9.12 -19.68 7.39
CA ALA A 161 -9.32 -21.12 7.16
C ALA A 161 -10.69 -21.51 6.56
N LEU A 162 -11.67 -20.62 6.60
CA LEU A 162 -13.02 -20.87 6.07
C LEU A 162 -13.20 -20.52 4.59
N ILE A 163 -12.17 -19.94 3.95
CA ILE A 163 -12.16 -19.60 2.51
C ILE A 163 -11.23 -20.52 1.72
N GLN A 164 -10.73 -21.59 2.30
CA GLN A 164 -10.10 -22.65 1.53
C GLN A 164 -11.21 -23.40 0.77
N ARG A 165 -11.19 -23.24 -0.56
CA ARG A 165 -12.08 -23.94 -1.48
C ARG A 165 -12.10 -25.42 -1.15
N PRO A 166 -13.29 -26.07 -1.10
CA PRO A 166 -13.33 -27.52 -1.15
C PRO A 166 -12.80 -27.97 -2.50
N ASP A 167 -11.91 -28.92 -2.44
CA ASP A 167 -11.24 -29.61 -3.53
C ASP A 167 -12.10 -29.79 -4.79
N ALA A 168 -11.61 -29.24 -5.90
CA ALA A 168 -11.95 -29.75 -7.22
C ALA A 168 -11.26 -31.10 -7.40
N LYS A 169 -11.87 -32.15 -6.87
CA LYS A 169 -11.67 -33.53 -7.33
C LYS A 169 -12.75 -33.83 -8.34
N ARG A 170 -12.41 -33.78 -9.63
CA ARG A 170 -12.67 -34.84 -10.67
C ARG A 170 -12.29 -34.28 -12.02
#